data_f35409d931d20e26d07b0dff1908a682
#
_entry.id   f35409d931d20e26d07b0dff1908a682
#
_cell.length_a   1.000
_cell.length_b   1.000
_cell.length_c   1.000
_cell.angle_alpha   90.00
_cell.angle_beta   90.00
_cell.angle_gamma   90.00
#
_symmetry.space_group_name_H-M   'P 1'
#
loop_
_entity.id
_entity.type
_entity.pdbx_description
1 polymer ?
#
loop_
_entity_poly.entity_id
_entity_poly.type
_entity_poly.pdbx_seq_one_letter_code
_entity_poly.pdbx_strand_id
1 'polypeptide(L)'
;MGLLREAILLLSEPPGDLVYHLVTLFALEAILAMLLGRRMRGEESPRLRRWLLAAGGLLLARAVLMLAALLGQTGTFVPAALAPPLERYLDLASLLFILWAALPLSERYPQASGALLAFGLIALTALYALFALQWYGRALADPNLAYNGQPQETVWEVLSLAMLALGLATLVVHRHGEWGLVLALLSTLLLGHLLHFFDPLQGSHIAGWVRLGNLAAYPLLASLVYRETVAFPPSIPAPSADERWMRRLLRLGEAIPLPSDFAALLEQVVTFSASVLESDLCAIGLPVA
;
A
#
# COMPACT_ATOMS: atom_id res chain seq x y z
N MET A 1 -1.74 -23.70 -21.68
CA MET A 1 -3.06 -23.07 -21.42
C MET A 1 -3.89 -23.85 -20.41
N GLY A 2 -3.83 -25.21 -20.32
CA GLY A 2 -4.65 -26.02 -19.42
C GLY A 2 -4.51 -25.65 -17.93
N LEU A 3 -3.29 -25.69 -17.37
CA LEU A 3 -3.03 -25.43 -15.94
C LEU A 3 -3.48 -24.03 -15.46
N LEU A 4 -3.25 -22.99 -16.27
CA LEU A 4 -3.70 -21.64 -15.91
C LEU A 4 -5.22 -21.53 -15.88
N ARG A 5 -5.90 -22.17 -16.82
CA ARG A 5 -7.36 -22.18 -16.85
C ARG A 5 -7.95 -22.97 -15.67
N GLU A 6 -7.32 -24.08 -15.30
CA GLU A 6 -7.68 -24.81 -14.08
C GLU A 6 -7.48 -23.97 -12.81
N ALA A 7 -6.35 -23.25 -12.70
CA ALA A 7 -6.10 -22.35 -11.59
C ALA A 7 -7.16 -21.23 -11.50
N ILE A 8 -7.58 -20.67 -12.64
CA ILE A 8 -8.63 -19.65 -12.68
C ILE A 8 -9.98 -20.24 -12.24
N LEU A 9 -10.33 -21.42 -12.68
CA LEU A 9 -11.58 -22.10 -12.26
C LEU A 9 -11.55 -22.36 -10.75
N LEU A 10 -10.42 -22.82 -10.19
CA LEU A 10 -10.25 -22.98 -8.76
C LEU A 10 -10.44 -21.67 -7.98
N LEU A 11 -10.01 -20.53 -8.52
CA LEU A 11 -10.19 -19.22 -7.89
C LEU A 11 -11.60 -18.63 -8.09
N SER A 12 -12.39 -19.23 -8.95
CA SER A 12 -13.72 -18.74 -9.34
C SER A 12 -14.86 -19.50 -8.68
N GLU A 13 -14.61 -20.73 -8.26
CA GLU A 13 -15.63 -21.62 -7.68
C GLU A 13 -15.41 -21.81 -6.16
N PRO A 14 -16.47 -21.98 -5.36
CA PRO A 14 -16.34 -22.36 -3.96
C PRO A 14 -15.60 -23.71 -3.78
N PRO A 15 -14.66 -23.82 -2.82
CA PRO A 15 -14.28 -22.81 -1.81
C PRO A 15 -13.16 -21.86 -2.25
N GLY A 16 -12.69 -21.95 -3.50
CA GLY A 16 -11.49 -21.22 -3.94
C GLY A 16 -11.70 -19.72 -4.05
N ASP A 17 -12.91 -19.24 -4.29
CA ASP A 17 -13.25 -17.82 -4.23
C ASP A 17 -13.03 -17.23 -2.82
N LEU A 18 -13.41 -17.94 -1.78
CA LEU A 18 -13.12 -17.55 -0.39
C LEU A 18 -11.63 -17.57 -0.09
N VAL A 19 -10.90 -18.58 -0.55
CA VAL A 19 -9.44 -18.66 -0.40
C VAL A 19 -8.78 -17.45 -1.08
N TYR A 20 -9.22 -17.08 -2.28
CA TYR A 20 -8.73 -15.88 -2.97
C TYR A 20 -8.93 -14.61 -2.12
N HIS A 21 -10.13 -14.39 -1.60
CA HIS A 21 -10.41 -13.22 -0.77
C HIS A 21 -9.60 -13.24 0.53
N LEU A 22 -9.45 -14.39 1.16
CA LEU A 22 -8.68 -14.56 2.39
C LEU A 22 -7.19 -14.22 2.17
N VAL A 23 -6.57 -14.79 1.11
CA VAL A 23 -5.16 -14.54 0.79
C VAL A 23 -4.91 -13.07 0.48
N THR A 24 -5.82 -12.45 -0.29
CA THR A 24 -5.70 -11.02 -0.62
C THR A 24 -5.89 -10.12 0.60
N LEU A 25 -6.81 -10.45 1.52
CA LEU A 25 -6.98 -9.75 2.79
C LEU A 25 -5.72 -9.83 3.64
N PHE A 26 -5.15 -11.02 3.86
CA PHE A 26 -3.91 -11.17 4.64
C PHE A 26 -2.75 -10.37 4.05
N ALA A 27 -2.61 -10.36 2.73
CA ALA A 27 -1.57 -9.56 2.09
C ALA A 27 -1.75 -8.06 2.37
N LEU A 28 -2.99 -7.55 2.30
CA LEU A 28 -3.32 -6.15 2.56
C LEU A 28 -3.23 -5.79 4.05
N GLU A 29 -3.59 -6.70 4.95
CA GLU A 29 -3.39 -6.53 6.40
C GLU A 29 -1.90 -6.41 6.75
N ALA A 30 -1.05 -7.24 6.14
CA ALA A 30 0.40 -7.15 6.32
C ALA A 30 0.95 -5.80 5.82
N ILE A 31 0.48 -5.32 4.65
CA ILE A 31 0.84 -4.01 4.11
C ILE A 31 0.41 -2.90 5.08
N LEU A 32 -0.84 -2.93 5.55
CA LEU A 32 -1.37 -1.94 6.49
C LEU A 32 -0.61 -1.96 7.82
N ALA A 33 -0.29 -3.15 8.35
CA ALA A 33 0.49 -3.30 9.57
C ALA A 33 1.90 -2.69 9.45
N MET A 34 2.59 -2.91 8.32
CA MET A 34 3.89 -2.28 8.05
C MET A 34 3.80 -0.74 8.05
N LEU A 35 2.77 -0.18 7.40
CA LEU A 35 2.56 1.26 7.32
C LEU A 35 2.17 1.86 8.68
N LEU A 36 1.30 1.18 9.45
CA LEU A 36 0.95 1.59 10.81
C LEU A 36 2.16 1.53 11.74
N GLY A 37 3.01 0.50 11.62
CA GLY A 37 4.25 0.41 12.37
C GLY A 37 5.19 1.60 12.13
N ARG A 38 5.25 2.16 10.90
CA ARG A 38 5.97 3.41 10.61
C ARG A 38 5.36 4.60 11.32
N ARG A 39 4.04 4.73 11.25
CA ARG A 39 3.31 5.83 11.92
C ARG A 39 3.50 5.78 13.44
N MET A 40 3.45 4.58 14.03
CA MET A 40 3.68 4.41 15.48
C MET A 40 5.12 4.77 15.92
N ARG A 41 6.09 4.70 15.01
CA ARG A 41 7.47 5.18 15.23
C ARG A 41 7.63 6.69 15.04
N GLY A 42 6.52 7.44 14.88
CA GLY A 42 6.54 8.90 14.79
C GLY A 42 6.77 9.44 13.36
N GLU A 43 6.65 8.62 12.33
CA GLU A 43 6.75 9.13 10.96
C GLU A 43 5.42 9.74 10.52
N GLU A 44 5.43 11.03 10.14
CA GLU A 44 4.26 11.80 9.70
C GLU A 44 4.43 12.37 8.29
N SER A 45 4.97 11.57 7.36
CA SER A 45 5.12 12.03 5.98
C SER A 45 3.80 12.02 5.21
N PRO A 46 3.56 13.00 4.31
CA PRO A 46 2.38 13.01 3.44
C PRO A 46 2.26 11.75 2.57
N ARG A 47 3.41 11.16 2.19
CA ARG A 47 3.49 9.92 1.44
C ARG A 47 2.97 8.74 2.26
N LEU A 48 3.40 8.60 3.52
CA LEU A 48 2.91 7.56 4.44
C LEU A 48 1.40 7.67 4.63
N ARG A 49 0.87 8.89 4.79
CA ARG A 49 -0.57 9.12 4.93
C ARG A 49 -1.35 8.64 3.69
N ARG A 50 -0.83 8.92 2.48
CA ARG A 50 -1.46 8.43 1.24
C ARG A 50 -1.47 6.90 1.19
N TRP A 51 -0.35 6.26 1.47
CA TRP A 51 -0.26 4.80 1.50
C TRP A 51 -1.17 4.17 2.54
N LEU A 52 -1.31 4.78 3.73
CA LEU A 52 -2.24 4.32 4.77
C LEU A 52 -3.69 4.39 4.28
N LEU A 53 -4.08 5.50 3.64
CA LEU A 53 -5.43 5.67 3.11
C LEU A 53 -5.68 4.68 1.95
N ALA A 54 -4.72 4.50 1.06
CA ALA A 54 -4.84 3.54 -0.04
C ALA A 54 -4.93 2.10 0.47
N ALA A 55 -4.04 1.68 1.36
CA ALA A 55 -4.08 0.35 1.96
C ALA A 55 -5.38 0.08 2.73
N GLY A 56 -5.87 1.08 3.48
CA GLY A 56 -7.17 1.01 4.15
C GLY A 56 -8.33 0.87 3.17
N GLY A 57 -8.32 1.63 2.07
CA GLY A 57 -9.33 1.53 1.01
C GLY A 57 -9.31 0.18 0.29
N LEU A 58 -8.11 -0.34 -0.02
CA LEU A 58 -7.92 -1.67 -0.61
C LEU A 58 -8.43 -2.77 0.33
N LEU A 59 -8.06 -2.70 1.61
CA LEU A 59 -8.51 -3.67 2.61
C LEU A 59 -10.02 -3.66 2.76
N LEU A 60 -10.63 -2.46 2.83
CA LEU A 60 -12.09 -2.32 2.90
C LEU A 60 -12.76 -2.92 1.67
N ALA A 61 -12.26 -2.65 0.47
CA ALA A 61 -12.79 -3.20 -0.77
C ALA A 61 -12.78 -4.75 -0.75
N ARG A 62 -11.67 -5.36 -0.31
CA ARG A 62 -11.56 -6.82 -0.21
C ARG A 62 -12.42 -7.41 0.91
N ALA A 63 -12.53 -6.72 2.06
CA ALA A 63 -13.42 -7.13 3.14
C ALA A 63 -14.90 -7.14 2.71
N VAL A 64 -15.32 -6.14 1.93
CA VAL A 64 -16.69 -6.07 1.37
C VAL A 64 -16.93 -7.24 0.41
N LEU A 65 -15.97 -7.55 -0.48
CA LEU A 65 -16.10 -8.71 -1.39
C LEU A 65 -16.12 -10.04 -0.64
N MET A 66 -15.27 -10.22 0.37
CA MET A 66 -15.29 -11.40 1.22
C MET A 66 -16.64 -11.55 1.93
N LEU A 67 -17.17 -10.47 2.49
CA LEU A 67 -18.48 -10.47 3.14
C LEU A 67 -19.59 -10.82 2.14
N ALA A 68 -19.55 -10.25 0.93
CA ALA A 68 -20.50 -10.58 -0.12
C ALA A 68 -20.44 -12.06 -0.52
N ALA A 69 -19.23 -12.63 -0.65
CA ALA A 69 -19.05 -14.05 -0.95
C ALA A 69 -19.62 -14.95 0.18
N LEU A 70 -19.36 -14.62 1.46
CA LEU A 70 -19.89 -15.34 2.62
C LEU A 70 -21.41 -15.28 2.68
N LEU A 71 -22.00 -14.09 2.54
CA LEU A 71 -23.45 -13.92 2.54
C LEU A 71 -24.12 -14.62 1.35
N GLY A 72 -23.46 -14.68 0.20
CA GLY A 72 -23.92 -15.44 -0.95
C GLY A 72 -24.00 -16.94 -0.67
N GLN A 73 -23.04 -17.51 0.07
CA GLN A 73 -23.07 -18.93 0.46
C GLN A 73 -24.18 -19.25 1.46
N THR A 74 -24.61 -18.31 2.28
CA THR A 74 -25.74 -18.50 3.22
C THR A 74 -27.09 -18.41 2.52
N GLY A 75 -27.14 -18.09 1.23
CA GLY A 75 -28.38 -17.93 0.46
C GLY A 75 -29.15 -16.65 0.81
N THR A 76 -28.51 -15.69 1.52
CA THR A 76 -29.14 -14.42 1.89
C THR A 76 -29.53 -13.57 0.69
N PHE A 77 -28.81 -13.72 -0.43
CA PHE A 77 -29.11 -13.07 -1.70
C PHE A 77 -28.62 -13.94 -2.87
N VAL A 78 -29.02 -13.58 -4.10
CA VAL A 78 -28.55 -14.24 -5.33
C VAL A 78 -27.17 -13.68 -5.72
N PRO A 79 -26.06 -14.45 -5.53
CA PRO A 79 -24.72 -13.94 -5.78
C PRO A 79 -24.53 -13.41 -7.21
N ALA A 80 -25.07 -14.11 -8.20
CA ALA A 80 -25.00 -13.72 -9.61
C ALA A 80 -25.62 -12.36 -9.91
N ALA A 81 -26.58 -11.89 -9.09
CA ALA A 81 -27.25 -10.61 -9.29
C ALA A 81 -26.50 -9.40 -8.69
N LEU A 82 -25.71 -9.61 -7.62
CA LEU A 82 -25.07 -8.50 -6.88
C LEU A 82 -23.55 -8.53 -6.97
N ALA A 83 -22.92 -9.71 -6.88
CA ALA A 83 -21.48 -9.80 -6.76
C ALA A 83 -20.71 -9.33 -8.02
N PRO A 84 -21.11 -9.63 -9.26
CA PRO A 84 -20.30 -9.30 -10.44
C PRO A 84 -20.09 -7.80 -10.63
N PRO A 85 -21.12 -6.92 -10.66
CA PRO A 85 -20.90 -5.49 -10.80
C PRO A 85 -20.16 -4.87 -9.58
N LEU A 86 -20.37 -5.43 -8.37
CA LEU A 86 -19.67 -5.00 -7.17
C LEU A 86 -18.17 -5.31 -7.24
N GLU A 87 -17.80 -6.51 -7.68
CA GLU A 87 -16.40 -6.90 -7.84
C GLU A 87 -15.68 -5.98 -8.83
N ARG A 88 -16.27 -5.72 -10.00
CA ARG A 88 -15.67 -4.81 -11.01
C ARG A 88 -15.50 -3.38 -10.49
N TYR A 89 -16.52 -2.87 -9.80
CA TYR A 89 -16.45 -1.56 -9.17
C TYR A 89 -15.30 -1.47 -8.14
N LEU A 90 -15.20 -2.47 -7.24
CA LEU A 90 -14.20 -2.47 -6.18
C LEU A 90 -12.78 -2.74 -6.73
N ASP A 91 -12.65 -3.52 -7.80
CA ASP A 91 -11.38 -3.69 -8.50
C ASP A 91 -10.91 -2.36 -9.11
N LEU A 92 -11.78 -1.65 -9.82
CA LEU A 92 -11.43 -0.36 -10.43
C LEU A 92 -11.16 0.72 -9.37
N ALA A 93 -11.92 0.75 -8.27
CA ALA A 93 -11.64 1.61 -7.13
C ALA A 93 -10.28 1.29 -6.48
N SER A 94 -9.93 0.00 -6.41
CA SER A 94 -8.62 -0.46 -5.94
C SER A 94 -7.48 0.04 -6.84
N LEU A 95 -7.64 -0.03 -8.15
CA LEU A 95 -6.69 0.54 -9.11
C LEU A 95 -6.51 2.05 -8.91
N LEU A 96 -7.60 2.78 -8.69
CA LEU A 96 -7.55 4.22 -8.43
C LEU A 96 -6.75 4.54 -7.16
N PHE A 97 -6.93 3.79 -6.07
CA PHE A 97 -6.13 3.92 -4.85
C PHE A 97 -4.66 3.61 -5.06
N ILE A 98 -4.33 2.53 -5.78
CA ILE A 98 -2.95 2.15 -6.09
C ILE A 98 -2.27 3.24 -6.91
N LEU A 99 -2.90 3.71 -7.99
CA LEU A 99 -2.36 4.75 -8.83
C LEU A 99 -2.15 6.07 -8.06
N TRP A 100 -3.14 6.46 -7.25
CA TRP A 100 -3.05 7.66 -6.43
C TRP A 100 -1.90 7.59 -5.42
N ALA A 101 -1.66 6.45 -4.80
CA ALA A 101 -0.58 6.29 -3.82
C ALA A 101 0.80 6.16 -4.47
N ALA A 102 0.91 5.44 -5.60
CA ALA A 102 2.17 5.07 -6.21
C ALA A 102 2.72 6.10 -7.19
N LEU A 103 1.87 6.94 -7.83
CA LEU A 103 2.33 7.84 -8.87
C LEU A 103 2.97 9.13 -8.30
N PRO A 104 4.10 9.58 -8.87
CA PRO A 104 4.81 10.81 -8.44
C PRO A 104 3.96 12.08 -8.57
N LEU A 105 3.00 12.09 -9.49
CA LEU A 105 2.11 13.22 -9.73
C LEU A 105 1.32 13.60 -8.47
N SER A 106 0.97 12.61 -7.65
CA SER A 106 0.25 12.82 -6.37
C SER A 106 1.12 13.51 -5.31
N GLU A 107 2.44 13.42 -5.42
CA GLU A 107 3.38 14.17 -4.56
C GLU A 107 3.51 15.62 -4.99
N ARG A 108 3.57 15.82 -6.30
CA ARG A 108 3.75 17.15 -6.90
C ARG A 108 2.51 18.03 -6.74
N TYR A 109 1.30 17.43 -6.79
CA TYR A 109 0.03 18.14 -6.74
C TYR A 109 -0.94 17.48 -5.76
N PRO A 110 -0.68 17.51 -4.43
CA PRO A 110 -1.41 16.72 -3.44
C PRO A 110 -2.91 17.07 -3.35
N GLN A 111 -3.26 18.34 -3.46
CA GLN A 111 -4.66 18.77 -3.40
C GLN A 111 -5.44 18.34 -4.65
N ALA A 112 -4.87 18.57 -5.83
CA ALA A 112 -5.49 18.20 -7.09
C ALA A 112 -5.64 16.67 -7.21
N SER A 113 -4.64 15.90 -6.79
CA SER A 113 -4.68 14.44 -6.81
C SER A 113 -5.70 13.86 -5.82
N GLY A 114 -5.84 14.47 -4.63
CA GLY A 114 -6.87 14.11 -3.67
C GLY A 114 -8.28 14.42 -4.18
N ALA A 115 -8.47 15.58 -4.81
CA ALA A 115 -9.75 15.93 -5.44
C ALA A 115 -10.07 14.98 -6.61
N LEU A 116 -9.08 14.61 -7.43
CA LEU A 116 -9.25 13.66 -8.53
C LEU A 116 -9.62 12.26 -8.02
N LEU A 117 -8.99 11.80 -6.92
CA LEU A 117 -9.37 10.55 -6.25
C LEU A 117 -10.83 10.59 -5.80
N ALA A 118 -11.22 11.64 -5.08
CA ALA A 118 -12.58 11.78 -4.56
C ALA A 118 -13.61 11.85 -5.71
N PHE A 119 -13.36 12.66 -6.74
CA PHE A 119 -14.21 12.74 -7.91
C PHE A 119 -14.28 11.39 -8.64
N GLY A 120 -13.16 10.71 -8.82
CA GLY A 120 -13.10 9.39 -9.44
C GLY A 120 -13.95 8.36 -8.67
N LEU A 121 -13.82 8.30 -7.33
CA LEU A 121 -14.62 7.41 -6.51
C LEU A 121 -16.12 7.71 -6.59
N ILE A 122 -16.51 8.99 -6.59
CA ILE A 122 -17.92 9.39 -6.75
C ILE A 122 -18.43 8.97 -8.13
N ALA A 123 -17.69 9.23 -9.20
CA ALA A 123 -18.06 8.85 -10.55
C ALA A 123 -18.18 7.33 -10.72
N LEU A 124 -17.22 6.56 -10.16
CA LEU A 124 -17.27 5.10 -10.16
C LEU A 124 -18.45 4.56 -9.36
N THR A 125 -18.80 5.17 -8.23
CA THR A 125 -19.97 4.79 -7.43
C THR A 125 -21.28 5.05 -8.17
N ALA A 126 -21.38 6.17 -8.87
CA ALA A 126 -22.54 6.48 -9.69
C ALA A 126 -22.68 5.50 -10.86
N LEU A 127 -21.55 5.17 -11.53
CA LEU A 127 -21.52 4.16 -12.61
C LEU A 127 -21.90 2.77 -12.08
N TYR A 128 -21.39 2.39 -10.91
CA TYR A 128 -21.76 1.15 -10.22
C TYR A 128 -23.27 1.08 -9.96
N ALA A 129 -23.85 2.12 -9.38
CA ALA A 129 -25.28 2.16 -9.09
C ALA A 129 -26.10 1.97 -10.37
N LEU A 130 -25.74 2.65 -11.46
CA LEU A 130 -26.41 2.52 -12.74
C LEU A 130 -26.31 1.07 -13.29
N PHE A 131 -25.12 0.50 -13.30
CA PHE A 131 -24.90 -0.86 -13.87
C PHE A 131 -25.48 -1.95 -12.97
N ALA A 132 -25.40 -1.79 -11.65
CA ALA A 132 -25.99 -2.74 -10.71
C ALA A 132 -27.51 -2.79 -10.83
N LEU A 133 -28.19 -1.64 -10.98
CA LEU A 133 -29.65 -1.58 -11.20
C LEU A 133 -30.05 -2.25 -12.52
N GLN A 134 -29.31 -1.97 -13.60
CA GLN A 134 -29.58 -2.59 -14.91
C GLN A 134 -29.34 -4.11 -14.89
N TRP A 135 -28.28 -4.55 -14.24
CA TRP A 135 -27.90 -5.95 -14.16
C TRP A 135 -28.85 -6.75 -13.27
N TYR A 136 -29.20 -6.22 -12.09
CA TYR A 136 -30.01 -6.92 -11.10
C TYR A 136 -31.33 -7.47 -11.67
N GLY A 137 -32.08 -6.65 -12.39
CA GLY A 137 -33.32 -7.09 -13.03
C GLY A 137 -33.11 -8.18 -14.09
N ARG A 138 -32.03 -8.09 -14.86
CA ARG A 138 -31.70 -9.09 -15.92
C ARG A 138 -31.24 -10.41 -15.33
N ALA A 139 -30.40 -10.38 -14.30
CA ALA A 139 -29.89 -11.59 -13.64
C ALA A 139 -31.00 -12.37 -12.90
N LEU A 140 -32.02 -11.68 -12.39
CA LEU A 140 -33.18 -12.33 -11.77
C LEU A 140 -34.13 -12.92 -12.81
N ALA A 141 -34.24 -12.31 -14.00
CA ALA A 141 -35.10 -12.79 -15.09
C ALA A 141 -34.51 -14.01 -15.80
N ASP A 142 -33.19 -14.08 -15.94
CA ASP A 142 -32.47 -15.19 -16.58
C ASP A 142 -31.28 -15.63 -15.73
N PRO A 143 -31.43 -16.67 -14.90
CA PRO A 143 -30.34 -17.20 -14.07
C PRO A 143 -29.14 -17.77 -14.83
N ASN A 144 -29.27 -18.05 -16.14
CA ASN A 144 -28.18 -18.55 -16.97
C ASN A 144 -27.40 -17.43 -17.66
N LEU A 145 -27.85 -16.19 -17.52
CA LEU A 145 -27.19 -15.04 -18.10
C LEU A 145 -25.88 -14.77 -17.37
N ALA A 146 -24.75 -14.92 -18.06
CA ALA A 146 -23.43 -14.59 -17.51
C ALA A 146 -23.15 -13.08 -17.56
N TYR A 147 -22.42 -12.57 -16.57
CA TYR A 147 -21.99 -11.16 -16.55
C TYR A 147 -20.85 -10.90 -17.53
N ASN A 148 -19.93 -11.86 -17.64
CA ASN A 148 -18.82 -11.79 -18.60
C ASN A 148 -19.37 -11.76 -20.03
N GLY A 149 -18.86 -10.81 -20.82
CA GLY A 149 -19.34 -10.55 -22.18
C GLY A 149 -20.52 -9.58 -22.26
N GLN A 150 -21.01 -9.03 -21.14
CA GLN A 150 -22.01 -7.96 -21.17
C GLN A 150 -21.38 -6.60 -21.49
N PRO A 151 -22.12 -5.67 -22.11
CA PRO A 151 -21.61 -4.34 -22.39
C PRO A 151 -21.10 -3.58 -21.15
N GLN A 152 -21.74 -3.80 -19.98
CA GLN A 152 -21.33 -3.20 -18.72
C GLN A 152 -19.94 -3.69 -18.30
N GLU A 153 -19.66 -4.97 -18.47
CA GLU A 153 -18.34 -5.52 -18.20
C GLU A 153 -17.27 -4.92 -19.11
N THR A 154 -17.56 -4.84 -20.40
CA THR A 154 -16.63 -4.21 -21.37
C THR A 154 -16.27 -2.78 -20.96
N VAL A 155 -17.23 -2.01 -20.44
CA VAL A 155 -16.95 -0.65 -19.95
C VAL A 155 -16.01 -0.69 -18.75
N TRP A 156 -16.21 -1.58 -17.77
CA TRP A 156 -15.31 -1.73 -16.64
C TRP A 156 -13.88 -2.06 -17.07
N GLU A 157 -13.73 -3.01 -17.98
CA GLU A 157 -12.42 -3.44 -18.47
C GLU A 157 -11.71 -2.33 -19.28
N VAL A 158 -12.43 -1.61 -20.13
CA VAL A 158 -11.86 -0.48 -20.89
C VAL A 158 -11.40 0.63 -19.94
N LEU A 159 -12.15 0.94 -18.90
CA LEU A 159 -11.75 1.93 -17.89
C LEU A 159 -10.51 1.46 -17.11
N SER A 160 -10.45 0.18 -16.71
CA SER A 160 -9.30 -0.40 -16.02
C SER A 160 -8.05 -0.35 -16.87
N LEU A 161 -8.15 -0.76 -18.13
CA LEU A 161 -7.05 -0.74 -19.10
C LEU A 161 -6.57 0.70 -19.36
N ALA A 162 -7.50 1.64 -19.55
CA ALA A 162 -7.17 3.05 -19.75
C ALA A 162 -6.44 3.64 -18.55
N MET A 163 -6.92 3.36 -17.33
CA MET A 163 -6.28 3.83 -16.08
C MET A 163 -4.88 3.24 -15.93
N LEU A 164 -4.70 1.93 -16.15
CA LEU A 164 -3.40 1.28 -16.05
C LEU A 164 -2.43 1.78 -17.13
N ALA A 165 -2.89 1.94 -18.37
CA ALA A 165 -2.08 2.50 -19.45
C ALA A 165 -1.62 3.93 -19.13
N LEU A 166 -2.52 4.79 -18.64
CA LEU A 166 -2.20 6.15 -18.21
C LEU A 166 -1.22 6.16 -17.04
N GLY A 167 -1.42 5.27 -16.05
CA GLY A 167 -0.51 5.09 -14.92
C GLY A 167 0.90 4.70 -15.37
N LEU A 168 1.01 3.71 -16.25
CA LEU A 168 2.28 3.27 -16.83
C LEU A 168 2.96 4.37 -17.65
N ALA A 169 2.20 5.08 -18.49
CA ALA A 169 2.73 6.21 -19.27
C ALA A 169 3.27 7.30 -18.34
N THR A 170 2.53 7.66 -17.29
CA THR A 170 2.96 8.63 -16.28
C THR A 170 4.25 8.18 -15.57
N LEU A 171 4.33 6.89 -15.22
CA LEU A 171 5.50 6.33 -14.54
C LEU A 171 6.75 6.32 -15.43
N VAL A 172 6.61 6.01 -16.72
CA VAL A 172 7.73 6.00 -17.68
C VAL A 172 8.27 7.42 -17.89
N VAL A 173 7.37 8.42 -17.95
CA VAL A 173 7.75 9.84 -18.11
C VAL A 173 8.38 10.40 -16.84
N HIS A 174 7.84 10.05 -15.67
CA HIS A 174 8.26 10.59 -14.38
C HIS A 174 8.85 9.48 -13.48
N ARG A 175 10.00 8.95 -13.89
CA ARG A 175 10.72 7.93 -13.10
C ARG A 175 11.13 8.50 -11.75
N HIS A 176 10.72 7.86 -10.66
CA HIS A 176 11.06 8.30 -9.30
C HIS A 176 11.14 7.11 -8.34
N GLY A 177 12.15 7.11 -7.47
CA GLY A 177 12.31 6.10 -6.41
C GLY A 177 12.26 4.65 -6.93
N GLU A 178 11.37 3.86 -6.35
CA GLU A 178 11.18 2.43 -6.66
C GLU A 178 10.35 2.20 -7.95
N TRP A 179 10.53 3.04 -8.97
CA TRP A 179 9.77 2.98 -10.22
C TRP A 179 9.70 1.59 -10.86
N GLY A 180 10.76 0.78 -10.73
CA GLY A 180 10.81 -0.57 -11.29
C GLY A 180 9.81 -1.53 -10.65
N LEU A 181 9.61 -1.45 -9.31
CA LEU A 181 8.59 -2.25 -8.63
C LEU A 181 7.18 -1.76 -8.95
N VAL A 182 6.97 -0.44 -9.04
CA VAL A 182 5.68 0.13 -9.47
C VAL A 182 5.37 -0.28 -10.90
N LEU A 183 6.38 -0.27 -11.80
CA LEU A 183 6.24 -0.75 -13.18
C LEU A 183 5.83 -2.23 -13.20
N ALA A 184 6.50 -3.09 -12.44
CA ALA A 184 6.17 -4.51 -12.36
C ALA A 184 4.75 -4.72 -11.82
N LEU A 185 4.35 -4.00 -10.75
CA LEU A 185 3.02 -4.04 -10.19
C LEU A 185 1.95 -3.66 -11.22
N LEU A 186 2.07 -2.49 -11.85
CA LEU A 186 1.09 -2.01 -12.82
C LEU A 186 1.05 -2.88 -14.09
N SER A 187 2.20 -3.39 -14.54
CA SER A 187 2.25 -4.30 -15.69
C SER A 187 1.58 -5.65 -15.40
N THR A 188 1.72 -6.18 -14.19
CA THR A 188 1.06 -7.41 -13.76
C THR A 188 -0.46 -7.22 -13.72
N LEU A 189 -0.94 -6.11 -13.17
CA LEU A 189 -2.37 -5.77 -13.19
C LEU A 189 -2.88 -5.57 -14.61
N LEU A 190 -2.14 -4.84 -15.45
CA LEU A 190 -2.48 -4.64 -16.86
C LEU A 190 -2.60 -5.97 -17.61
N LEU A 191 -1.67 -6.89 -17.37
CA LEU A 191 -1.71 -8.22 -18.01
C LEU A 191 -2.97 -9.00 -17.61
N GLY A 192 -3.35 -8.98 -16.31
CA GLY A 192 -4.58 -9.61 -15.84
C GLY A 192 -5.82 -9.08 -16.55
N HIS A 193 -5.95 -7.74 -16.65
CA HIS A 193 -7.07 -7.09 -17.36
C HIS A 193 -7.03 -7.32 -18.86
N LEU A 194 -5.86 -7.30 -19.53
CA LEU A 194 -5.74 -7.61 -20.95
C LEU A 194 -6.16 -9.04 -21.25
N LEU A 195 -5.69 -10.01 -20.47
CA LEU A 195 -6.07 -11.40 -20.64
C LEU A 195 -7.58 -11.58 -20.45
N HIS A 196 -8.17 -10.91 -19.46
CA HIS A 196 -9.61 -10.96 -19.25
C HIS A 196 -10.40 -10.30 -20.39
N PHE A 197 -9.92 -9.19 -20.92
CA PHE A 197 -10.56 -8.50 -22.04
C PHE A 197 -10.58 -9.35 -23.33
N PHE A 198 -9.48 -10.07 -23.63
CA PHE A 198 -9.38 -10.91 -24.84
C PHE A 198 -9.94 -12.32 -24.68
N ASP A 199 -9.90 -12.88 -23.48
CA ASP A 199 -10.41 -14.22 -23.14
C ASP A 199 -11.27 -14.17 -21.88
N PRO A 200 -12.40 -13.45 -21.91
CA PRO A 200 -13.36 -13.53 -20.81
C PRO A 200 -13.90 -14.95 -20.74
N LEU A 201 -13.84 -15.58 -19.57
CA LEU A 201 -14.44 -16.91 -19.38
C LEU A 201 -15.93 -16.81 -19.65
N GLN A 202 -16.33 -17.16 -20.87
CA GLN A 202 -17.73 -17.12 -21.29
C GLN A 202 -18.55 -18.06 -20.41
N GLY A 203 -19.71 -17.58 -19.95
CA GLY A 203 -20.57 -18.32 -19.03
C GLY A 203 -20.23 -18.13 -17.54
N SER A 204 -19.20 -17.35 -17.20
CA SER A 204 -18.84 -17.00 -15.84
C SER A 204 -19.31 -15.59 -15.45
N HIS A 205 -19.45 -15.36 -14.15
CA HIS A 205 -19.69 -14.04 -13.57
C HIS A 205 -18.41 -13.38 -13.06
N ILE A 206 -17.30 -14.11 -12.98
CA ILE A 206 -16.08 -13.76 -12.27
C ILE A 206 -14.97 -13.42 -13.25
N ALA A 207 -14.20 -12.36 -12.98
CA ALA A 207 -13.00 -11.99 -13.73
C ALA A 207 -11.79 -12.82 -13.28
N GLY A 208 -11.75 -14.08 -13.62
CA GLY A 208 -10.72 -14.99 -13.14
C GLY A 208 -9.29 -14.56 -13.48
N TRP A 209 -9.04 -14.00 -14.67
CA TRP A 209 -7.73 -13.46 -15.05
C TRP A 209 -7.34 -12.23 -14.22
N VAL A 210 -8.29 -11.35 -13.88
CA VAL A 210 -8.06 -10.20 -13.00
C VAL A 210 -7.73 -10.66 -11.60
N ARG A 211 -8.43 -11.67 -11.08
CA ARG A 211 -8.11 -12.29 -9.77
C ARG A 211 -6.70 -12.86 -9.74
N LEU A 212 -6.29 -13.56 -10.78
CA LEU A 212 -4.93 -14.08 -10.89
C LEU A 212 -3.89 -12.95 -10.95
N GLY A 213 -4.18 -11.89 -11.71
CA GLY A 213 -3.38 -10.67 -11.75
C GLY A 213 -3.23 -10.02 -10.38
N ASN A 214 -4.32 -9.90 -9.62
CA ASN A 214 -4.30 -9.36 -8.26
C ASN A 214 -3.46 -10.22 -7.29
N LEU A 215 -3.58 -11.55 -7.35
CA LEU A 215 -2.76 -12.45 -6.53
C LEU A 215 -1.26 -12.29 -6.78
N ALA A 216 -0.87 -12.06 -8.04
CA ALA A 216 0.52 -11.81 -8.38
C ALA A 216 0.97 -10.37 -8.04
N ALA A 217 0.05 -9.40 -8.11
CA ALA A 217 0.35 -7.99 -7.88
C ALA A 217 0.48 -7.62 -6.40
N TYR A 218 -0.31 -8.21 -5.50
CA TYR A 218 -0.25 -7.86 -4.07
C TYR A 218 1.08 -8.19 -3.38
N PRO A 219 1.77 -9.31 -3.66
CA PRO A 219 3.14 -9.50 -3.19
C PRO A 219 4.13 -8.43 -3.68
N LEU A 220 3.96 -7.92 -4.91
CA LEU A 220 4.77 -6.81 -5.43
C LEU A 220 4.46 -5.51 -4.67
N LEU A 221 3.19 -5.26 -4.38
CA LEU A 221 2.76 -4.12 -3.55
C LEU A 221 3.34 -4.22 -2.13
N ALA A 222 3.29 -5.41 -1.52
CA ALA A 222 3.89 -5.65 -0.20
C ALA A 222 5.40 -5.44 -0.23
N SER A 223 6.08 -5.91 -1.28
CA SER A 223 7.51 -5.70 -1.48
C SER A 223 7.87 -4.22 -1.65
N LEU A 224 7.05 -3.47 -2.39
CA LEU A 224 7.21 -2.02 -2.56
C LEU A 224 7.12 -1.29 -1.21
N VAL A 225 6.07 -1.58 -0.43
CA VAL A 225 5.87 -0.98 0.90
C VAL A 225 6.99 -1.42 1.86
N TYR A 226 7.40 -2.69 1.83
CA TYR A 226 8.50 -3.18 2.64
C TYR A 226 9.82 -2.45 2.32
N ARG A 227 10.17 -2.30 1.05
CA ARG A 227 11.39 -1.58 0.65
C ARG A 227 11.35 -0.13 1.07
N GLU A 228 10.22 0.54 0.92
CA GLU A 228 10.04 1.90 1.44
C GLU A 228 10.15 1.96 2.98
N THR A 229 9.75 0.90 3.67
CA THR A 229 9.83 0.82 5.14
C THR A 229 11.25 0.58 5.64
N VAL A 230 12.06 -0.22 4.92
CA VAL A 230 13.41 -0.60 5.32
C VAL A 230 14.46 0.34 4.73
N ALA A 231 14.30 0.76 3.46
CA ALA A 231 15.27 1.59 2.76
C ALA A 231 15.35 3.03 3.31
N PHE A 232 14.28 3.49 3.94
CA PHE A 232 14.26 4.74 4.68
C PHE A 232 13.99 4.42 6.17
N PRO A 233 14.96 3.86 6.91
CA PRO A 233 14.84 3.90 8.35
C PRO A 233 14.58 5.36 8.72
N PRO A 234 13.67 5.63 9.66
CA PRO A 234 13.44 7.00 10.10
C PRO A 234 14.83 7.59 10.34
N SER A 235 15.14 8.68 9.65
CA SER A 235 16.38 9.40 9.90
C SER A 235 16.40 9.60 11.42
N ILE A 236 17.30 8.88 12.10
CA ILE A 236 17.50 9.09 13.53
C ILE A 236 17.67 10.60 13.62
N PRO A 237 16.75 11.34 14.26
CA PRO A 237 16.88 12.77 14.32
C PRO A 237 18.31 13.04 14.78
N ALA A 238 19.01 13.91 14.06
CA ALA A 238 20.40 14.21 14.40
C ALA A 238 20.42 14.44 15.92
N PRO A 239 21.25 13.71 16.69
CA PRO A 239 21.17 13.72 18.14
C PRO A 239 21.08 15.16 18.59
N SER A 240 20.09 15.46 19.40
CA SER A 240 19.89 16.81 19.94
C SER A 240 21.20 17.32 20.55
N ALA A 241 21.38 18.61 20.67
CA ALA A 241 22.57 19.14 21.34
C ALA A 241 22.78 18.45 22.69
N ASP A 242 21.69 18.19 23.43
CA ASP A 242 21.68 17.49 24.72
C ASP A 242 22.09 16.01 24.61
N GLU A 243 21.66 15.28 23.57
CA GLU A 243 22.11 13.89 23.35
C GLU A 243 23.57 13.81 22.90
N ARG A 244 24.05 14.79 22.12
CA ARG A 244 25.47 14.88 21.76
C ARG A 244 26.32 15.14 22.98
N TRP A 245 25.83 16.04 23.83
CA TRP A 245 26.47 16.38 25.09
C TRP A 245 26.50 15.18 26.06
N MET A 246 25.35 14.50 26.23
CA MET A 246 25.25 13.29 27.05
C MET A 246 26.18 12.17 26.57
N ARG A 247 26.26 11.90 25.26
CA ARG A 247 27.22 10.93 24.72
C ARG A 247 28.68 11.34 24.93
N ARG A 248 28.97 12.62 24.88
CA ARG A 248 30.31 13.12 25.21
C ARG A 248 30.62 12.86 26.69
N LEU A 249 29.67 13.15 27.60
CA LEU A 249 29.81 12.85 29.02
C LEU A 249 30.00 11.37 29.33
N LEU A 250 29.25 10.49 28.68
CA LEU A 250 29.38 9.03 28.85
C LEU A 250 30.76 8.52 28.40
N ARG A 251 31.28 9.01 27.27
CA ARG A 251 32.65 8.69 26.83
C ARG A 251 33.71 9.22 27.81
N LEU A 252 33.41 10.28 28.52
CA LEU A 252 34.26 10.81 29.57
C LEU A 252 34.41 9.83 30.73
N GLY A 253 33.30 9.27 31.20
CA GLY A 253 33.29 8.26 32.24
C GLY A 253 34.04 6.98 31.88
N GLU A 254 34.05 6.62 30.57
CA GLU A 254 34.76 5.41 30.05
C GLU A 254 36.26 5.69 29.80
N ALA A 255 36.64 6.93 29.51
CA ALA A 255 38.01 7.30 29.09
C ALA A 255 38.91 7.76 30.23
N ILE A 256 38.37 8.00 31.44
CA ILE A 256 39.16 8.37 32.58
C ILE A 256 39.65 7.11 33.30
N PRO A 257 40.88 6.63 33.02
CA PRO A 257 41.48 5.68 33.93
C PRO A 257 41.67 6.38 35.26
N LEU A 258 41.20 5.77 36.36
CA LEU A 258 41.39 6.28 37.69
C LEU A 258 42.90 6.47 37.94
N PRO A 259 43.42 7.70 37.84
CA PRO A 259 44.82 7.92 38.11
C PRO A 259 45.05 7.79 39.61
N SER A 260 46.21 7.25 39.99
CA SER A 260 46.63 7.11 41.39
C SER A 260 47.00 8.42 42.04
N ASP A 261 47.01 9.53 41.29
CA ASP A 261 47.34 10.87 41.75
C ASP A 261 46.19 11.86 41.49
N PHE A 262 45.79 12.58 42.52
CA PHE A 262 44.69 13.54 42.47
C PHE A 262 44.99 14.76 41.55
N ALA A 263 46.27 15.18 41.45
CA ALA A 263 46.68 16.29 40.59
C ALA A 263 46.51 15.90 39.10
N ALA A 264 46.89 14.70 38.73
CA ALA A 264 46.70 14.16 37.37
C ALA A 264 45.19 13.99 37.00
N LEU A 265 44.35 13.64 37.96
CA LEU A 265 42.89 13.58 37.79
C LEU A 265 42.31 14.96 37.48
N LEU A 266 42.74 15.98 38.25
CA LEU A 266 42.28 17.37 38.06
C LEU A 266 42.69 17.91 36.69
N GLU A 267 43.93 17.67 36.25
CA GLU A 267 44.42 18.08 34.93
C GLU A 267 43.62 17.43 33.79
N GLN A 268 43.32 16.14 33.92
CA GLN A 268 42.47 15.43 32.98
C GLN A 268 41.05 15.98 32.93
N VAL A 269 40.44 16.26 34.08
CA VAL A 269 39.07 16.82 34.17
C VAL A 269 39.05 18.23 33.57
N VAL A 270 40.04 19.07 33.83
CA VAL A 270 40.13 20.43 33.25
C VAL A 270 40.28 20.38 31.74
N THR A 271 41.23 19.59 31.25
CA THR A 271 41.49 19.48 29.82
C THR A 271 40.28 18.96 29.07
N PHE A 272 39.60 17.96 29.64
CA PHE A 272 38.43 17.41 29.05
C PHE A 272 37.23 18.38 29.11
N SER A 273 37.00 19.05 30.23
CA SER A 273 35.94 20.05 30.38
C SER A 273 36.11 21.18 29.37
N ALA A 274 37.32 21.64 29.12
CA ALA A 274 37.64 22.63 28.10
C ALA A 274 37.26 22.10 26.69
N SER A 275 37.57 20.84 26.41
CA SER A 275 37.24 20.20 25.09
C SER A 275 35.75 19.99 24.90
N VAL A 276 34.99 19.67 25.94
CA VAL A 276 33.54 19.46 25.90
C VAL A 276 32.79 20.78 25.75
N LEU A 277 33.26 21.82 26.42
CA LEU A 277 32.65 23.14 26.38
C LEU A 277 33.10 23.98 25.18
N GLU A 278 34.00 23.42 24.34
CA GLU A 278 34.61 24.15 23.20
C GLU A 278 35.20 25.49 23.66
N SER A 279 35.76 25.50 24.87
CA SER A 279 36.31 26.67 25.53
C SER A 279 37.83 26.62 25.54
N ASP A 280 38.47 27.73 25.21
CA ASP A 280 39.93 27.87 25.26
C ASP A 280 40.46 27.96 26.69
N LEU A 281 39.56 28.14 27.67
CA LEU A 281 39.94 28.32 29.06
C LEU A 281 38.96 27.63 30.01
N CYS A 282 39.47 26.68 30.79
CA CYS A 282 38.73 26.04 31.86
C CYS A 282 39.61 26.02 33.13
N ALA A 283 39.06 26.45 34.24
CA ALA A 283 39.77 26.45 35.52
C ALA A 283 38.89 25.89 36.64
N ILE A 284 39.47 25.05 37.49
CA ILE A 284 38.82 24.52 38.68
C ILE A 284 39.44 25.20 39.90
N GLY A 285 38.65 25.99 40.64
CA GLY A 285 39.05 26.55 41.90
C GLY A 285 38.90 25.52 43.03
N LEU A 286 39.99 25.26 43.75
CA LEU A 286 39.92 24.47 44.98
C LEU A 286 39.85 25.44 46.19
N PRO A 287 38.98 25.17 47.17
CA PRO A 287 39.03 25.96 48.41
C PRO A 287 40.36 25.68 49.10
N VAL A 288 41.08 26.75 49.42
CA VAL A 288 42.28 26.68 50.27
C VAL A 288 41.78 26.41 51.68
N ALA A 289 42.26 25.30 52.27
CA ALA A 289 41.92 24.90 53.63
C ALA A 289 42.60 25.78 54.66
#